data_eac64666ca0ef912fc88749722130fc2
#
_entry.id   eac64666ca0ef912fc88749722130fc2
#
_cell.length_a   1.000
_cell.length_b   1.000
_cell.length_c   1.000
_cell.angle_alpha   90.00
_cell.angle_beta   90.00
_cell.angle_gamma   90.00
#
_symmetry.space_group_name_H-M   'P 1'
#
loop_
_entity.id
_entity.type
_entity.pdbx_description
1 polymer ?
#
loop_
_entity_poly.entity_id
_entity_poly.type
_entity_poly.pdbx_seq_one_letter_code
_entity_poly.pdbx_strand_id
1 'polypeptide(L)'
;MPPNVLAEGHESAALAPVLTFGPLSASSVRVRIPLMSDADIAAAEEHGRRLASRLDFSPTDITVIATAILEVARNVLTYAQRGDLMLHLIQKRGRLGLAIVARDKGPGIADIGQALRDGKGVGLASARRLMDEFRVRSELGRGTTVTMRKWTRCRHIERAGARRAGHAGLREVR
;
A
#
# COMPACT_ATOMS: atom_id res chain seq x y z
N MET A 1 60.31 -10.45 2.48
CA MET A 1 59.27 -9.43 2.20
C MET A 1 58.19 -10.09 1.32
N PRO A 2 57.05 -10.54 1.85
CA PRO A 2 55.92 -10.91 1.04
C PRO A 2 54.96 -9.70 0.95
N PRO A 3 54.23 -9.52 -0.17
CA PRO A 3 53.34 -8.40 -0.37
C PRO A 3 52.05 -8.55 0.42
N ASN A 4 51.65 -7.41 0.93
CA ASN A 4 50.43 -7.13 1.66
C ASN A 4 49.19 -7.38 0.80
N VAL A 5 48.35 -8.37 1.14
CA VAL A 5 47.04 -8.57 0.53
C VAL A 5 46.05 -7.75 1.35
N LEU A 6 45.66 -6.64 0.81
CA LEU A 6 44.54 -5.85 1.31
C LEU A 6 43.25 -6.67 1.16
N ALA A 7 42.66 -7.00 2.29
CA ALA A 7 41.31 -7.56 2.35
C ALA A 7 40.31 -6.50 1.91
N GLU A 8 39.79 -6.68 0.70
CA GLU A 8 38.63 -5.91 0.24
C GLU A 8 37.41 -6.31 1.07
N GLY A 9 36.91 -5.36 1.83
CA GLY A 9 35.70 -5.47 2.61
C GLY A 9 34.51 -5.78 1.72
N HIS A 10 33.87 -6.92 1.97
CA HIS A 10 32.53 -7.17 1.50
C HIS A 10 31.58 -6.13 2.10
N GLU A 11 31.34 -5.09 1.36
CA GLU A 11 30.29 -4.13 1.62
C GLU A 11 28.96 -4.88 1.57
N SER A 12 28.43 -5.17 2.75
CA SER A 12 27.09 -5.68 2.96
C SER A 12 26.13 -4.73 2.26
N ALA A 13 25.65 -5.12 1.09
CA ALA A 13 24.61 -4.41 0.39
C ALA A 13 23.33 -4.46 1.26
N ALA A 14 23.26 -3.47 2.16
CA ALA A 14 22.04 -3.16 2.88
C ALA A 14 20.95 -2.99 1.83
N LEU A 15 19.93 -3.85 1.91
CA LEU A 15 18.69 -3.74 1.17
C LEU A 15 18.12 -2.33 1.41
N ALA A 16 18.48 -1.40 0.53
CA ALA A 16 17.92 -0.07 0.53
C ALA A 16 16.40 -0.19 0.43
N PRO A 17 15.63 0.51 1.25
CA PRO A 17 14.19 0.55 1.12
C PRO A 17 13.86 1.28 -0.18
N VAL A 18 13.62 0.53 -1.24
CA VAL A 18 13.22 1.11 -2.52
C VAL A 18 11.75 1.50 -2.42
N LEU A 19 11.49 2.52 -1.65
CA LEU A 19 10.26 3.30 -1.68
C LEU A 19 10.64 4.71 -2.17
N THR A 20 11.09 4.81 -3.41
CA THR A 20 11.11 6.09 -4.12
C THR A 20 9.71 6.40 -4.64
N PHE A 21 8.80 6.51 -3.70
CA PHE A 21 7.54 7.21 -3.89
C PHE A 21 7.72 8.53 -3.13
N GLY A 22 7.47 9.65 -3.79
CA GLY A 22 7.67 10.98 -3.23
C GLY A 22 7.25 11.14 -1.77
N PRO A 23 7.69 12.18 -1.08
CA PRO A 23 7.64 12.28 0.37
C PRO A 23 6.22 12.01 0.88
N LEU A 24 6.09 10.98 1.71
CA LEU A 24 4.91 10.78 2.52
C LEU A 24 4.92 11.89 3.56
N SER A 25 3.94 12.78 3.51
CA SER A 25 3.73 13.78 4.56
C SER A 25 3.77 13.11 5.94
N ALA A 26 4.39 13.77 6.92
CA ALA A 26 4.80 13.23 8.22
C ALA A 26 3.65 12.76 9.15
N SER A 27 2.41 12.65 8.67
CA SER A 27 1.22 12.23 9.44
C SER A 27 0.53 11.00 8.86
N SER A 28 1.24 10.10 8.18
CA SER A 28 0.62 8.90 7.63
C SER A 28 0.40 7.86 8.73
N VAL A 29 -0.87 7.53 9.00
CA VAL A 29 -1.24 6.38 9.83
C VAL A 29 -0.64 5.14 9.18
N ARG A 30 0.21 4.42 9.93
CA ARG A 30 0.84 3.17 9.51
C ARG A 30 0.37 2.06 10.42
N VAL A 31 -0.19 1.02 9.84
CA VAL A 31 -0.56 -0.19 10.57
C VAL A 31 0.26 -1.33 9.99
N ARG A 32 0.99 -2.04 10.83
CA ARG A 32 1.70 -3.28 10.48
C ARG A 32 0.97 -4.45 11.13
N ILE A 33 0.67 -5.46 10.34
CA ILE A 33 -0.02 -6.67 10.75
C ILE A 33 0.89 -7.84 10.38
N PRO A 34 1.42 -8.58 11.35
CA PRO A 34 2.13 -9.82 11.06
C PRO A 34 1.13 -10.84 10.49
N LEU A 35 1.56 -11.59 9.49
CA LEU A 35 0.77 -12.65 8.86
C LEU A 35 1.41 -14.00 9.20
N MET A 36 0.76 -14.76 10.08
CA MET A 36 1.21 -16.09 10.54
C MET A 36 0.06 -17.11 10.57
N SER A 37 -1.19 -16.64 10.45
CA SER A 37 -2.38 -17.47 10.52
C SER A 37 -3.54 -16.88 9.71
N ASP A 38 -4.57 -17.67 9.46
CA ASP A 38 -5.80 -17.19 8.80
C ASP A 38 -6.51 -16.11 9.63
N ALA A 39 -6.39 -16.13 10.95
CA ALA A 39 -6.91 -15.06 11.81
C ALA A 39 -6.23 -13.71 11.52
N ASP A 40 -4.95 -13.71 11.20
CA ASP A 40 -4.22 -12.49 10.84
C ASP A 40 -4.69 -11.93 9.48
N ILE A 41 -5.07 -12.82 8.55
CA ILE A 41 -5.67 -12.40 7.27
C ILE A 41 -6.99 -11.66 7.53
N ALA A 42 -7.86 -12.22 8.37
CA ALA A 42 -9.13 -11.61 8.73
C ALA A 42 -8.93 -10.25 9.44
N ALA A 43 -7.94 -10.17 10.33
CA ALA A 43 -7.57 -8.93 11.00
C ALA A 43 -7.06 -7.88 9.99
N ALA A 44 -6.24 -8.28 9.02
CA ALA A 44 -5.71 -7.40 7.97
C ALA A 44 -6.84 -6.83 7.09
N GLU A 45 -7.77 -7.69 6.69
CA GLU A 45 -8.95 -7.31 5.91
C GLU A 45 -9.80 -6.28 6.66
N GLU A 46 -10.11 -6.54 7.94
CA GLU A 46 -10.91 -5.65 8.77
C GLU A 46 -10.22 -4.29 9.01
N HIS A 47 -8.89 -4.27 9.22
CA HIS A 47 -8.13 -3.03 9.30
C HIS A 47 -8.18 -2.24 7.99
N GLY A 48 -8.09 -2.93 6.86
CA GLY A 48 -8.22 -2.32 5.53
C GLY A 48 -9.58 -1.68 5.33
N ARG A 49 -10.67 -2.37 5.68
CA ARG A 49 -12.05 -1.87 5.61
C ARG A 49 -12.22 -0.61 6.47
N ARG A 50 -11.77 -0.64 7.71
CA ARG A 50 -11.88 0.50 8.63
C ARG A 50 -11.11 1.72 8.15
N LEU A 51 -9.89 1.54 7.64
CA LEU A 51 -9.11 2.65 7.08
C LEU A 51 -9.74 3.21 5.81
N ALA A 52 -10.23 2.35 4.92
CA ALA A 52 -10.90 2.78 3.69
C ALA A 52 -12.20 3.56 4.00
N SER A 53 -13.00 3.11 4.97
CA SER A 53 -14.21 3.82 5.40
C SER A 53 -13.90 5.22 5.94
N ARG A 54 -12.79 5.40 6.65
CA ARG A 54 -12.36 6.71 7.17
C ARG A 54 -11.85 7.66 6.08
N LEU A 55 -11.46 7.13 4.93
CA LEU A 55 -10.96 7.89 3.79
C LEU A 55 -12.06 8.24 2.78
N ASP A 56 -13.32 7.99 3.09
CA ASP A 56 -14.45 8.22 2.18
C ASP A 56 -14.37 7.42 0.86
N PHE A 57 -13.81 6.22 0.88
CA PHE A 57 -13.94 5.31 -0.24
C PHE A 57 -15.39 4.87 -0.40
N SER A 58 -15.82 4.63 -1.65
CA SER A 58 -17.15 4.07 -1.90
C SER A 58 -17.28 2.65 -1.30
N PRO A 59 -18.51 2.18 -0.99
CA PRO A 59 -18.71 0.79 -0.53
C PRO A 59 -18.09 -0.25 -1.47
N THR A 60 -18.16 0.00 -2.78
CA THR A 60 -17.53 -0.86 -3.79
C THR A 60 -16.01 -0.84 -3.66
N ASP A 61 -15.38 0.33 -3.51
CA ASP A 61 -13.94 0.44 -3.36
C ASP A 61 -13.46 -0.19 -2.05
N ILE A 62 -14.24 -0.09 -0.95
CA ILE A 62 -13.95 -0.76 0.32
C ILE A 62 -13.92 -2.28 0.14
N THR A 63 -14.90 -2.84 -0.58
CA THR A 63 -14.94 -4.27 -0.89
C THR A 63 -13.75 -4.69 -1.76
N VAL A 64 -13.44 -3.90 -2.78
CA VAL A 64 -12.29 -4.12 -3.66
C VAL A 64 -10.96 -4.12 -2.88
N ILE A 65 -10.76 -3.16 -1.99
CA ILE A 65 -9.59 -3.06 -1.11
C ILE A 65 -9.48 -4.30 -0.22
N ALA A 66 -10.57 -4.70 0.42
CA ALA A 66 -10.62 -5.87 1.29
C ALA A 66 -10.29 -7.16 0.54
N THR A 67 -10.85 -7.36 -0.66
CA THR A 67 -10.53 -8.49 -1.52
C THR A 67 -9.07 -8.51 -1.92
N ALA A 68 -8.50 -7.37 -2.31
CA ALA A 68 -7.09 -7.29 -2.66
C ALA A 68 -6.16 -7.62 -1.48
N ILE A 69 -6.51 -7.18 -0.26
CA ILE A 69 -5.78 -7.55 0.97
C ILE A 69 -5.84 -9.05 1.21
N LEU A 70 -7.04 -9.63 1.14
CA LEU A 70 -7.26 -11.06 1.32
C LEU A 70 -6.38 -11.89 0.37
N GLU A 71 -6.34 -11.52 -0.91
CA GLU A 71 -5.59 -12.23 -1.93
C GLU A 71 -4.08 -12.20 -1.68
N VAL A 72 -3.52 -11.03 -1.38
CA VAL A 72 -2.07 -10.93 -1.15
C VAL A 72 -1.66 -11.53 0.19
N ALA A 73 -2.49 -11.46 1.23
CA ALA A 73 -2.22 -12.07 2.52
C ALA A 73 -2.26 -13.60 2.43
N ARG A 74 -3.21 -14.18 1.69
CA ARG A 74 -3.23 -15.61 1.40
C ARG A 74 -1.99 -16.07 0.67
N ASN A 75 -1.53 -15.32 -0.33
CA ASN A 75 -0.30 -15.65 -1.04
C ASN A 75 0.90 -15.72 -0.09
N VAL A 76 1.02 -14.76 0.83
CA VAL A 76 2.09 -14.79 1.85
C VAL A 76 2.04 -16.08 2.67
N LEU A 77 0.86 -16.46 3.20
CA LEU A 77 0.74 -17.70 4.00
C LEU A 77 0.94 -18.96 3.17
N THR A 78 0.40 -19.01 1.95
CA THR A 78 0.49 -20.20 1.10
C THR A 78 1.93 -20.49 0.67
N TYR A 79 2.69 -19.46 0.28
CA TYR A 79 4.01 -19.66 -0.33
C TYR A 79 5.18 -19.39 0.60
N ALA A 80 5.00 -18.55 1.62
CA ALA A 80 6.05 -18.16 2.54
C ALA A 80 5.76 -18.50 4.00
N GLN A 81 4.54 -18.97 4.32
CA GLN A 81 4.06 -19.35 5.65
C GLN A 81 4.00 -18.19 6.66
N ARG A 82 4.70 -17.10 6.42
CA ARG A 82 4.70 -15.90 7.25
C ARG A 82 5.20 -14.68 6.48
N GLY A 83 4.76 -13.52 6.93
CA GLY A 83 5.18 -12.24 6.41
C GLY A 83 4.56 -11.08 7.16
N ASP A 84 4.52 -9.93 6.52
CA ASP A 84 3.95 -8.70 7.08
C ASP A 84 3.05 -8.02 6.05
N LEU A 85 1.95 -7.47 6.52
CA LEU A 85 1.12 -6.57 5.74
C LEU A 85 1.15 -5.18 6.39
N MET A 86 1.42 -4.17 5.60
CA MET A 86 1.46 -2.78 6.04
C MET A 86 0.40 -1.96 5.30
N LEU A 87 -0.36 -1.18 6.05
CA LEU A 87 -1.36 -0.24 5.54
C LEU A 87 -0.89 1.18 5.80
N HIS A 88 -0.89 2.02 4.78
CA HIS A 88 -0.46 3.41 4.87
C HIS A 88 -1.51 4.32 4.25
N LEU A 89 -1.87 5.39 4.95
CA LEU A 89 -2.58 6.50 4.34
C LEU A 89 -1.59 7.29 3.48
N ILE A 90 -1.99 7.58 2.25
CA ILE A 90 -1.17 8.31 1.29
C ILE A 90 -1.94 9.48 0.71
N GLN A 91 -1.21 10.51 0.31
CA GLN A 91 -1.79 11.67 -0.37
C GLN A 91 -0.95 12.01 -1.60
N LYS A 92 -1.62 12.30 -2.72
CA LYS A 92 -0.97 12.72 -3.96
C LYS A 92 -1.88 13.68 -4.71
N ARG A 93 -1.35 14.87 -5.02
CA ARG A 93 -2.10 15.90 -5.79
C ARG A 93 -3.49 16.20 -5.22
N GLY A 94 -3.60 16.32 -3.90
CA GLY A 94 -4.87 16.59 -3.22
C GLY A 94 -5.83 15.40 -3.07
N ARG A 95 -5.48 14.22 -3.61
CA ARG A 95 -6.25 12.98 -3.44
C ARG A 95 -5.68 12.19 -2.27
N LEU A 96 -6.56 11.66 -1.45
CA LEU A 96 -6.22 10.67 -0.43
C LEU A 96 -6.22 9.27 -1.04
N GLY A 97 -5.49 8.37 -0.44
CA GLY A 97 -5.44 6.98 -0.87
C GLY A 97 -4.95 6.06 0.23
N LEU A 98 -5.07 4.77 -0.04
CA LEU A 98 -4.56 3.70 0.80
C LEU A 98 -3.48 2.93 0.03
N ALA A 99 -2.28 2.85 0.59
CA ALA A 99 -1.23 1.96 0.12
C ALA A 99 -1.19 0.72 1.00
N ILE A 100 -1.09 -0.44 0.34
CA ILE A 100 -1.03 -1.77 0.94
C ILE A 100 0.29 -2.38 0.49
N VAL A 101 1.11 -2.82 1.43
CA VAL A 101 2.39 -3.48 1.15
C VAL A 101 2.39 -4.82 1.86
N ALA A 102 2.39 -5.91 1.10
CA ALA A 102 2.62 -7.26 1.62
C ALA A 102 4.07 -7.66 1.36
N ARG A 103 4.75 -8.19 2.36
CA ARG A 103 6.14 -8.62 2.28
C ARG A 103 6.34 -9.96 2.95
N ASP A 104 7.05 -10.84 2.28
CA ASP A 104 7.49 -12.12 2.81
C ASP A 104 8.99 -12.37 2.56
N LYS A 105 9.49 -13.44 3.17
CA LYS A 105 10.84 -13.98 2.96
C LYS A 105 10.78 -15.42 2.44
N GLY A 106 9.77 -15.72 1.62
CA GLY A 106 9.57 -17.02 1.02
C GLY A 106 10.52 -17.31 -0.14
N PRO A 107 10.19 -18.33 -0.96
CA PRO A 107 11.06 -18.76 -2.05
C PRO A 107 11.19 -17.76 -3.20
N GLY A 108 10.35 -16.73 -3.23
CA GLY A 108 10.27 -15.81 -4.36
C GLY A 108 9.49 -16.37 -5.54
N ILE A 109 9.31 -15.57 -6.57
CA ILE A 109 8.56 -15.87 -7.80
C ILE A 109 9.55 -15.88 -8.97
N ALA A 110 9.72 -17.03 -9.64
CA ALA A 110 10.65 -17.19 -10.75
C ALA A 110 10.20 -16.39 -11.98
N ASP A 111 8.92 -16.44 -12.33
CA ASP A 111 8.33 -15.72 -13.46
C ASP A 111 7.12 -14.90 -12.97
N ILE A 112 7.39 -13.63 -12.67
CA ILE A 112 6.35 -12.68 -12.26
C ILE A 112 5.35 -12.46 -13.41
N GLY A 113 5.82 -12.46 -14.66
CA GLY A 113 4.98 -12.29 -15.84
C GLY A 113 3.94 -13.40 -15.94
N GLN A 114 4.34 -14.65 -15.75
CA GLN A 114 3.45 -15.80 -15.73
C GLN A 114 2.49 -15.73 -14.54
N ALA A 115 2.99 -15.46 -13.33
CA ALA A 115 2.16 -15.35 -12.13
C ALA A 115 1.05 -14.29 -12.25
N LEU A 116 1.27 -13.25 -13.06
CA LEU A 116 0.29 -12.19 -13.32
C LEU A 116 -0.68 -12.52 -14.49
N ARG A 117 -0.39 -13.53 -15.33
CA ARG A 117 -1.24 -13.94 -16.47
C ARG A 117 -2.16 -15.09 -16.13
N ASP A 118 -1.61 -16.13 -15.51
CA ASP A 118 -2.23 -17.48 -15.56
C ASP A 118 -3.41 -17.67 -14.63
N GLY A 119 -3.74 -16.70 -13.76
CA GLY A 119 -4.84 -16.86 -12.81
C GLY A 119 -4.75 -18.12 -11.92
N LYS A 120 -3.80 -19.03 -12.20
CA LYS A 120 -3.54 -20.24 -11.44
C LYS A 120 -2.68 -20.00 -10.21
N GLY A 121 -1.93 -18.89 -10.18
CA GLY A 121 -1.30 -18.38 -8.98
C GLY A 121 -2.28 -17.43 -8.33
N VAL A 122 -3.17 -17.99 -7.57
CA VAL A 122 -4.27 -17.39 -6.85
C VAL A 122 -3.95 -15.97 -6.39
N GLY A 123 -4.68 -14.99 -6.91
CA GLY A 123 -4.82 -13.69 -6.26
C GLY A 123 -4.00 -12.53 -6.80
N LEU A 124 -2.74 -12.70 -7.26
CA LEU A 124 -1.95 -11.54 -7.75
C LEU A 124 -2.55 -10.88 -8.98
N ALA A 125 -3.04 -11.67 -9.95
CA ALA A 125 -3.71 -11.17 -11.14
C ALA A 125 -5.02 -10.45 -10.79
N SER A 126 -5.78 -11.00 -9.83
CA SER A 126 -7.01 -10.40 -9.32
C SER A 126 -6.73 -9.10 -8.58
N ALA A 127 -5.80 -9.11 -7.64
CA ALA A 127 -5.38 -7.92 -6.91
C ALA A 127 -4.89 -6.80 -7.85
N ARG A 128 -4.13 -7.15 -8.90
CA ARG A 128 -3.70 -6.20 -9.94
C ARG A 128 -4.87 -5.52 -10.65
N ARG A 129 -5.95 -6.25 -10.97
CA ARG A 129 -7.13 -5.71 -11.66
C ARG A 129 -7.97 -4.80 -10.78
N LEU A 130 -7.94 -5.04 -9.47
CA LEU A 130 -8.76 -4.34 -8.49
C LEU A 130 -8.15 -2.99 -8.06
N MET A 131 -6.84 -2.84 -8.13
CA MET A 131 -6.12 -1.69 -7.60
C MET A 131 -5.70 -0.72 -8.70
N ASP A 132 -5.62 0.58 -8.37
CA ASP A 132 -5.25 1.62 -9.33
C ASP A 132 -3.75 1.58 -9.67
N GLU A 133 -2.91 1.20 -8.70
CA GLU A 133 -1.48 0.96 -8.90
C GLU A 133 -1.10 -0.38 -8.26
N PHE A 134 -0.29 -1.17 -8.99
CA PHE A 134 0.16 -2.48 -8.55
C PHE A 134 1.63 -2.71 -8.96
N ARG A 135 2.43 -3.19 -8.05
CA ARG A 135 3.83 -3.53 -8.29
C ARG A 135 4.22 -4.78 -7.50
N VAL A 136 4.91 -5.69 -8.16
CA VAL A 136 5.55 -6.86 -7.54
C VAL A 136 7.06 -6.73 -7.70
N ARG A 137 7.78 -7.04 -6.63
CA ARG A 137 9.22 -7.27 -6.63
C ARG A 137 9.47 -8.61 -5.96
N SER A 138 10.18 -9.49 -6.63
CA SER A 138 10.50 -10.81 -6.10
C SER A 138 11.89 -11.20 -6.53
N GLU A 139 12.61 -11.85 -5.64
CA GLU A 139 13.92 -12.42 -5.87
C GLU A 139 13.94 -13.83 -5.30
N LEU A 140 14.41 -14.79 -6.12
CA LEU A 140 14.47 -16.20 -5.72
C LEU A 140 15.29 -16.37 -4.44
N GLY A 141 14.75 -17.09 -3.48
CA GLY A 141 15.35 -17.33 -2.17
C GLY A 141 15.35 -16.14 -1.21
N ARG A 142 14.82 -14.96 -1.63
CA ARG A 142 14.78 -13.74 -0.80
C ARG A 142 13.40 -13.23 -0.49
N GLY A 143 12.38 -13.79 -1.17
CA GLY A 143 10.99 -13.49 -0.92
C GLY A 143 10.37 -12.52 -1.92
N THR A 144 9.18 -12.04 -1.57
CA THR A 144 8.35 -11.19 -2.43
C THR A 144 7.86 -9.95 -1.69
N THR A 145 7.75 -8.86 -2.40
CA THR A 145 7.08 -7.64 -1.94
C THR A 145 6.05 -7.20 -2.99
N VAL A 146 4.80 -7.16 -2.58
CA VAL A 146 3.68 -6.64 -3.37
C VAL A 146 3.28 -5.29 -2.83
N THR A 147 3.22 -4.28 -3.68
CA THR A 147 2.78 -2.93 -3.33
C THR A 147 1.57 -2.57 -4.19
N MET A 148 0.50 -2.18 -3.54
CA MET A 148 -0.77 -1.81 -4.16
C MET A 148 -1.23 -0.44 -3.66
N ARG A 149 -1.97 0.31 -4.49
CA ARG A 149 -2.58 1.57 -4.10
C ARG A 149 -3.97 1.70 -4.68
N LYS A 150 -4.85 2.25 -3.87
CA LYS A 150 -6.19 2.67 -4.25
C LYS A 150 -6.37 4.13 -3.89
N TRP A 151 -6.93 4.92 -4.81
CA TRP A 151 -7.12 6.35 -4.64
C TRP A 151 -8.60 6.67 -4.48
N THR A 152 -8.93 7.56 -3.54
CA THR A 152 -10.29 8.10 -3.47
C THR A 152 -10.62 8.83 -4.76
N ARG A 153 -11.90 8.87 -5.14
CA ARG A 153 -12.36 9.76 -6.22
C ARG A 153 -12.11 11.20 -5.80
N CYS A 154 -11.67 12.07 -6.72
CA CYS A 154 -11.57 13.49 -6.41
C CYS A 154 -12.93 14.00 -5.93
N ARG A 155 -13.10 14.29 -4.65
CA ARG A 155 -14.10 15.27 -4.24
C ARG A 155 -13.54 16.63 -4.66
N HIS A 156 -14.22 17.36 -5.53
CA HIS A 156 -14.06 18.79 -5.59
C HIS A 156 -14.33 19.30 -4.16
N ILE A 157 -13.27 19.68 -3.46
CA ILE A 157 -13.44 20.51 -2.26
C ILE A 157 -13.87 21.86 -2.82
N GLU A 158 -15.17 22.04 -3.02
CA GLU A 158 -15.74 23.36 -3.12
C GLU A 158 -15.25 24.10 -1.87
N ARG A 159 -14.47 25.14 -2.11
CA ARG A 159 -14.06 26.09 -1.08
C ARG A 159 -15.32 26.69 -0.47
N ALA A 160 -15.90 26.02 0.52
CA ALA A 160 -16.89 26.59 1.43
C ALA A 160 -16.14 27.54 2.38
N GLY A 161 -15.73 28.69 1.88
CA GLY A 161 -14.92 29.64 2.64
C GLY A 161 -14.88 31.05 2.07
N ALA A 162 -15.86 31.45 1.24
CA ALA A 162 -15.89 32.83 0.72
C ALA A 162 -17.32 33.34 0.53
N ARG A 163 -18.17 33.21 1.55
CA ARG A 163 -19.45 33.96 1.61
C ARG A 163 -19.81 34.26 3.05
N ARG A 164 -19.12 35.20 3.66
CA ARG A 164 -19.62 36.03 4.75
C ARG A 164 -18.69 37.22 4.99
N ALA A 165 -18.68 38.15 4.05
CA ALA A 165 -18.29 39.52 4.32
C ALA A 165 -18.94 40.40 3.24
N GLY A 166 -20.00 41.09 3.58
CA GLY A 166 -20.57 42.09 2.71
C GLY A 166 -22.08 42.12 2.74
N HIS A 167 -22.65 42.65 3.81
CA HIS A 167 -23.77 43.59 3.79
C HIS A 167 -24.13 44.00 5.22
N ALA A 168 -23.32 44.88 5.78
CA ALA A 168 -23.82 45.79 6.82
C ALA A 168 -24.18 47.09 6.11
N GLY A 169 -25.40 47.15 5.60
CA GLY A 169 -25.96 48.39 5.08
C GLY A 169 -26.25 49.36 6.20
N LEU A 170 -25.56 50.47 6.16
CA LEU A 170 -25.90 51.69 6.89
C LEU A 170 -27.31 52.13 6.49
N ARG A 171 -28.23 52.16 7.44
CA ARG A 171 -29.45 52.98 7.35
C ARG A 171 -29.21 54.27 8.10
N GLU A 172 -29.05 55.30 7.36
CA GLU A 172 -29.14 56.68 7.81
C GLU A 172 -30.63 57.02 8.07
N VAL A 173 -30.95 57.50 9.29
CA VAL A 173 -32.25 58.00 9.65
C VAL A 173 -32.21 59.53 9.63
N ARG A 174 -33.09 60.08 8.90
CA ARG A 174 -33.51 61.48 9.03
C ARG A 174 -34.79 61.53 9.78
#